data_a4c476ba4dbdd770f4662b0f612fbff2
#
_entry.id   a4c476ba4dbdd770f4662b0f612fbff2
#
_cell.length_a   1.000
_cell.length_b   1.000
_cell.length_c   1.000
_cell.angle_alpha   90.00
_cell.angle_beta   90.00
_cell.angle_gamma   90.00
#
_symmetry.space_group_name_H-M   'P 1'
#
loop_
_entity.id
_entity.type
_entity.pdbx_description
1 polymer ?
#
loop_
_entity_poly.entity_id
_entity_poly.type
_entity_poly.pdbx_seq_one_letter_code
_entity_poly.pdbx_strand_id
1 'polypeptide(L)'
;MPQVLGYTPTWLSKPNPGHEIFTAKPTGIQTASGASYNPNEKKTNKVGPKRTIARRGTEIFVAVGKEIRWADLVYLKETWENKQENQRSFLKGKSQVEEEVEEEKNVARGYRTLKIPVADEIRQLVISPNSNFMAILTTHTVHVAILPEPSHLTAPDNGPMKIKTFHLGPTTHVTSRSGISTALWHPLGVNGTCLVTITKDAVVRVWELSTTDRWSFDKPTLVVDLKKLADGVSADQDFGASVAGQPSKFSPVAFEMEVASACFAGRGSGGWSPMTLWLAMREGDVYALCPLLPEKWAPPPTLIPSLSISIVSNIAAIEVDPTVTQGSKLLAQQQLDWMTDIDNQDPTQVQGSLGEPPIEVYARPSRPGKVPRLQGPFDFEMAPEVEDDEDDELFCDIYVIGPKLNAEELMDGEEEDELELDEVDK
;
A
#
# COMPACT_ATOMS: atom_id res chain seq x y z
N MET A 1 -27.62 9.57 -25.12
CA MET A 1 -26.97 8.44 -24.43
C MET A 1 -26.01 7.82 -25.43
N PRO A 2 -24.71 7.71 -25.16
CA PRO A 2 -23.82 6.99 -26.05
C PRO A 2 -24.21 5.53 -26.03
N GLN A 3 -24.56 4.96 -27.18
CA GLN A 3 -24.71 3.53 -27.34
C GLN A 3 -23.36 2.89 -27.07
N VAL A 4 -23.26 2.15 -26.00
CA VAL A 4 -22.15 1.21 -25.79
C VAL A 4 -22.33 0.14 -26.87
N LEU A 5 -21.56 0.26 -27.93
CA LEU A 5 -21.46 -0.78 -28.94
C LEU A 5 -20.99 -2.04 -28.24
N GLY A 6 -21.81 -3.08 -28.24
CA GLY A 6 -21.53 -4.39 -27.66
C GLY A 6 -20.43 -5.15 -28.39
N TYR A 7 -19.33 -4.46 -28.72
CA TYR A 7 -18.15 -5.06 -29.32
C TYR A 7 -17.21 -5.51 -28.23
N THR A 8 -17.21 -6.78 -27.93
CA THR A 8 -16.19 -7.42 -27.12
C THR A 8 -15.01 -7.78 -28.05
N PRO A 9 -13.84 -7.18 -27.88
CA PRO A 9 -12.67 -7.55 -28.65
C PRO A 9 -12.43 -9.06 -28.60
N THR A 10 -12.00 -9.67 -29.68
CA THR A 10 -11.80 -11.13 -29.76
C THR A 10 -10.78 -11.66 -28.75
N TRP A 11 -9.85 -10.82 -28.30
CA TRP A 11 -8.87 -11.18 -27.25
C TRP A 11 -9.50 -11.23 -25.84
N LEU A 12 -10.61 -10.54 -25.61
CA LEU A 12 -11.37 -10.56 -24.36
C LEU A 12 -12.37 -11.74 -24.30
N SER A 13 -12.82 -12.22 -25.46
CA SER A 13 -13.81 -13.30 -25.56
C SER A 13 -13.20 -14.70 -25.55
N LYS A 14 -11.89 -14.84 -25.70
CA LYS A 14 -11.18 -16.13 -25.68
C LYS A 14 -10.34 -16.25 -24.42
N PRO A 15 -10.30 -17.45 -23.78
CA PRO A 15 -9.41 -17.69 -22.66
C PRO A 15 -7.96 -17.41 -23.08
N ASN A 16 -7.35 -16.42 -22.49
CA ASN A 16 -5.93 -16.13 -22.64
C ASN A 16 -5.11 -17.05 -21.75
N PRO A 17 -3.79 -17.30 -22.03
CA PRO A 17 -2.94 -18.13 -21.18
C PRO A 17 -2.88 -17.64 -19.73
N GLY A 18 -3.02 -16.32 -19.51
CA GLY A 18 -3.12 -15.73 -18.17
C GLY A 18 -4.46 -15.99 -17.45
N HIS A 19 -5.49 -16.45 -18.15
CA HIS A 19 -6.80 -16.68 -17.54
C HIS A 19 -6.76 -17.78 -16.46
N GLU A 20 -5.96 -18.80 -16.63
CA GLU A 20 -5.81 -19.90 -15.66
C GLU A 20 -5.24 -19.43 -14.32
N ILE A 21 -4.41 -18.37 -14.30
CA ILE A 21 -3.84 -17.82 -13.07
C ILE A 21 -4.93 -17.30 -12.13
N PHE A 22 -6.04 -16.80 -12.70
CA PHE A 22 -7.16 -16.23 -11.93
C PHE A 22 -8.26 -17.24 -11.63
N THR A 23 -8.51 -18.20 -12.50
CA THR A 23 -9.74 -19.00 -12.49
C THR A 23 -9.58 -20.46 -12.10
N ALA A 24 -8.38 -21.04 -12.25
CA ALA A 24 -8.18 -22.43 -11.87
C ALA A 24 -8.40 -22.61 -10.36
N LYS A 25 -9.06 -23.72 -9.98
CA LYS A 25 -9.33 -24.04 -8.56
C LYS A 25 -8.00 -24.19 -7.79
N PRO A 26 -7.93 -23.78 -6.52
CA PRO A 26 -6.75 -23.96 -5.69
C PRO A 26 -6.31 -25.44 -5.65
N THR A 27 -5.02 -25.69 -5.78
CA THR A 27 -4.47 -27.04 -5.75
C THR A 27 -4.57 -27.60 -4.34
N GLY A 28 -5.33 -28.66 -4.13
CA GLY A 28 -5.41 -29.35 -2.83
C GLY A 28 -6.64 -29.07 -1.97
N ILE A 29 -7.58 -28.25 -2.42
CA ILE A 29 -8.89 -28.18 -1.78
C ILE A 29 -9.78 -29.29 -2.36
N GLN A 30 -9.93 -30.37 -1.61
CA GLN A 30 -11.10 -31.20 -1.77
C GLN A 30 -12.30 -30.28 -1.44
N THR A 31 -13.08 -29.95 -2.44
CA THR A 31 -14.37 -29.30 -2.24
C THR A 31 -15.17 -30.25 -1.35
N ALA A 32 -15.33 -29.86 -0.08
CA ALA A 32 -16.39 -30.43 0.72
C ALA A 32 -17.67 -30.09 -0.06
N SER A 33 -18.15 -31.08 -0.80
CA SER A 33 -19.43 -31.06 -1.46
C SER A 33 -20.49 -30.95 -0.37
N GLY A 34 -21.04 -29.74 -0.20
CA GLY A 34 -22.13 -29.58 0.75
C GLY A 34 -22.20 -28.24 1.48
N ALA A 35 -21.56 -27.20 1.01
CA ALA A 35 -21.93 -25.85 1.46
C ALA A 35 -23.34 -25.56 0.92
N SER A 36 -24.36 -25.92 1.70
CA SER A 36 -25.73 -25.50 1.51
C SER A 36 -25.74 -23.98 1.49
N TYR A 37 -26.16 -23.38 0.39
CA TYR A 37 -26.46 -21.96 0.30
C TYR A 37 -27.53 -21.65 1.34
N ASN A 38 -27.13 -21.01 2.41
CA ASN A 38 -28.03 -20.56 3.47
C ASN A 38 -28.39 -19.10 3.16
N PRO A 39 -29.58 -18.81 2.61
CA PRO A 39 -29.96 -17.43 2.22
C PRO A 39 -30.08 -16.49 3.43
N ASN A 40 -29.97 -16.99 4.65
CA ASN A 40 -29.99 -16.23 5.89
C ASN A 40 -28.60 -16.00 6.52
N GLU A 41 -27.51 -16.42 5.90
CA GLU A 41 -26.20 -15.91 6.30
C GLU A 41 -26.19 -14.42 5.98
N LYS A 42 -26.34 -13.59 7.03
CA LYS A 42 -26.06 -12.16 6.97
C LYS A 42 -24.71 -12.01 6.27
N LYS A 43 -24.71 -11.32 5.12
CA LYS A 43 -23.47 -10.94 4.39
C LYS A 43 -22.47 -10.50 5.43
N THR A 44 -21.48 -11.35 5.73
CA THR A 44 -20.43 -11.00 6.71
C THR A 44 -19.75 -9.76 6.16
N ASN A 45 -19.88 -8.66 6.89
CA ASN A 45 -19.35 -7.36 6.52
C ASN A 45 -17.89 -7.51 6.10
N LYS A 46 -17.61 -7.25 4.84
CA LYS A 46 -16.25 -7.36 4.26
C LYS A 46 -15.33 -6.38 4.98
N VAL A 47 -14.26 -6.90 5.52
CA VAL A 47 -13.32 -6.14 6.34
C VAL A 47 -12.18 -5.65 5.48
N GLY A 48 -12.09 -4.34 5.28
CA GLY A 48 -11.03 -3.68 4.56
C GLY A 48 -10.89 -4.09 3.08
N PRO A 49 -9.91 -3.54 2.35
CA PRO A 49 -9.75 -3.75 0.93
C PRO A 49 -9.39 -5.19 0.60
N LYS A 50 -9.96 -5.72 -0.49
CA LYS A 50 -9.60 -7.00 -1.06
C LYS A 50 -8.68 -6.80 -2.25
N ARG A 51 -7.37 -6.78 -2.01
CA ARG A 51 -6.33 -6.57 -3.01
C ARG A 51 -5.53 -7.85 -3.21
N THR A 52 -6.06 -8.77 -3.99
CA THR A 52 -5.50 -10.12 -4.21
C THR A 52 -4.46 -10.18 -5.33
N ILE A 53 -4.16 -9.06 -5.96
CA ILE A 53 -3.20 -8.95 -7.05
C ILE A 53 -2.10 -7.96 -6.67
N ALA A 54 -0.85 -8.36 -6.87
CA ALA A 54 0.32 -7.50 -6.70
C ALA A 54 1.26 -7.65 -7.91
N ARG A 55 2.01 -6.59 -8.23
CA ARG A 55 2.88 -6.55 -9.41
C ARG A 55 4.31 -6.16 -9.01
N ARG A 56 5.30 -6.83 -9.61
CA ARG A 56 6.73 -6.50 -9.54
C ARG A 56 7.30 -6.43 -10.97
N GLY A 57 7.45 -5.23 -11.52
CA GLY A 57 7.84 -5.07 -12.93
C GLY A 57 6.85 -5.77 -13.87
N THR A 58 7.30 -6.78 -14.61
CA THR A 58 6.48 -7.62 -15.50
C THR A 58 5.82 -8.80 -14.81
N GLU A 59 6.22 -9.09 -13.58
CA GLU A 59 5.71 -10.22 -12.81
C GLU A 59 4.41 -9.88 -12.09
N ILE A 60 3.52 -10.85 -12.01
CA ILE A 60 2.24 -10.76 -11.33
C ILE A 60 2.12 -11.84 -10.26
N PHE A 61 1.64 -11.46 -9.10
CA PHE A 61 1.31 -12.34 -7.98
C PHE A 61 -0.19 -12.27 -7.75
N VAL A 62 -0.86 -13.40 -7.76
CA VAL A 62 -2.31 -13.50 -7.61
C VAL A 62 -2.65 -14.44 -6.47
N ALA A 63 -3.33 -13.95 -5.45
CA ALA A 63 -3.84 -14.79 -4.37
C ALA A 63 -5.14 -15.46 -4.78
N VAL A 64 -5.18 -16.78 -4.68
CA VAL A 64 -6.36 -17.61 -4.92
C VAL A 64 -6.59 -18.51 -3.71
N GLY A 65 -7.55 -18.11 -2.86
CA GLY A 65 -7.74 -18.77 -1.57
C GLY A 65 -6.52 -18.61 -0.66
N LYS A 66 -5.84 -19.71 -0.36
CA LYS A 66 -4.66 -19.77 0.54
C LYS A 66 -3.33 -19.88 -0.20
N GLU A 67 -3.34 -19.87 -1.52
CA GLU A 67 -2.13 -19.97 -2.33
C GLU A 67 -1.87 -18.69 -3.12
N ILE A 68 -0.62 -18.45 -3.49
CA ILE A 68 -0.25 -17.37 -4.39
C ILE A 68 0.27 -17.98 -5.68
N ARG A 69 -0.21 -17.49 -6.81
CA ARG A 69 0.24 -17.83 -8.14
C ARG A 69 1.11 -16.72 -8.67
N TRP A 70 2.23 -17.09 -9.21
CA TRP A 70 3.26 -16.19 -9.69
C TRP A 70 3.58 -16.47 -11.15
N ALA A 71 3.53 -15.44 -11.98
CA ALA A 71 3.82 -15.52 -13.42
C ALA A 71 4.50 -14.23 -13.91
N ASP A 72 5.16 -14.32 -15.05
CA ASP A 72 5.65 -13.19 -15.82
C ASP A 72 4.72 -12.93 -17.02
N LEU A 73 4.21 -11.70 -17.13
CA LEU A 73 3.24 -11.32 -18.18
C LEU A 73 3.85 -11.35 -19.59
N VAL A 74 5.14 -11.02 -19.72
CA VAL A 74 5.85 -11.06 -21.01
C VAL A 74 5.96 -12.49 -21.48
N TYR A 75 6.43 -13.39 -20.61
CA TYR A 75 6.53 -14.81 -20.91
C TYR A 75 5.16 -15.44 -21.24
N LEU A 76 4.11 -15.08 -20.51
CA LEU A 76 2.75 -15.54 -20.82
C LEU A 76 2.30 -15.10 -22.21
N LYS A 77 2.59 -13.86 -22.59
CA LYS A 77 2.24 -13.30 -23.90
C LYS A 77 3.00 -14.01 -25.03
N GLU A 78 4.31 -14.15 -24.91
CA GLU A 78 5.15 -14.83 -25.90
C GLU A 78 4.72 -16.30 -26.08
N THR A 79 4.48 -17.02 -25.00
CA THR A 79 4.00 -18.41 -25.05
C THR A 79 2.66 -18.52 -25.78
N TRP A 80 1.77 -17.55 -25.59
CA TRP A 80 0.48 -17.53 -26.28
C TRP A 80 0.62 -17.24 -27.77
N GLU A 81 1.46 -16.28 -28.15
CA GLU A 81 1.74 -15.92 -29.55
C GLU A 81 2.33 -17.13 -30.30
N ASN A 82 3.31 -17.79 -29.70
CA ASN A 82 3.94 -18.99 -30.26
C ASN A 82 2.93 -20.15 -30.45
N LYS A 83 2.01 -20.36 -29.50
CA LYS A 83 0.95 -21.36 -29.62
C LYS A 83 -0.02 -21.03 -30.76
N GLN A 84 -0.36 -19.75 -30.96
CA GLN A 84 -1.22 -19.34 -32.07
C GLN A 84 -0.55 -19.51 -33.43
N GLU A 85 0.73 -19.21 -33.53
CA GLU A 85 1.49 -19.40 -34.76
C GLU A 85 1.62 -20.88 -35.13
N ASN A 86 1.89 -21.73 -34.15
CA ASN A 86 1.92 -23.17 -34.33
C ASN A 86 0.55 -23.72 -34.76
N GLN A 87 -0.54 -23.29 -34.14
CA GLN A 87 -1.89 -23.69 -34.57
C GLN A 87 -2.22 -23.23 -35.98
N ARG A 88 -1.77 -22.05 -36.40
CA ARG A 88 -1.95 -21.55 -37.77
C ARG A 88 -1.10 -22.32 -38.77
N SER A 89 0.09 -22.76 -38.43
CA SER A 89 0.95 -23.60 -39.28
C SER A 89 0.41 -25.02 -39.40
N PHE A 90 -0.16 -25.60 -38.32
CA PHE A 90 -0.83 -26.91 -38.37
C PHE A 90 -2.05 -26.95 -39.28
N LEU A 91 -2.81 -25.87 -39.37
CA LEU A 91 -3.95 -25.78 -40.27
C LEU A 91 -3.51 -25.75 -41.75
N LYS A 92 -2.21 -25.54 -42.03
CA LYS A 92 -1.66 -25.51 -43.40
C LYS A 92 -0.98 -26.79 -43.83
N GLY A 93 -0.71 -27.78 -42.95
CA GLY A 93 -0.05 -29.03 -43.27
C GLY A 93 -0.59 -30.20 -42.46
N LYS A 94 -1.30 -31.13 -43.15
CA LYS A 94 -1.72 -32.40 -42.60
C LYS A 94 -0.51 -33.33 -42.50
N SER A 95 -0.15 -33.80 -41.32
CA SER A 95 0.17 -35.17 -40.88
C SER A 95 1.27 -35.18 -39.79
N GLN A 96 1.07 -36.09 -38.88
CA GLN A 96 1.87 -36.49 -37.70
C GLN A 96 1.28 -35.95 -36.38
N VAL A 97 0.31 -36.67 -35.82
CA VAL A 97 -0.57 -36.11 -34.76
C VAL A 97 -0.65 -36.97 -33.51
N GLU A 98 0.01 -38.12 -33.40
CA GLU A 98 -0.29 -38.99 -32.24
C GLU A 98 0.76 -39.03 -31.11
N GLU A 99 2.00 -38.61 -31.31
CA GLU A 99 3.03 -38.62 -30.26
C GLU A 99 3.14 -37.31 -29.49
N GLU A 100 2.67 -36.19 -30.02
CA GLU A 100 2.78 -34.87 -29.35
C GLU A 100 1.67 -34.57 -28.31
N VAL A 101 0.60 -35.40 -28.28
CA VAL A 101 -0.56 -35.13 -27.38
C VAL A 101 -0.26 -35.50 -25.92
N GLU A 102 0.73 -36.32 -25.60
CA GLU A 102 1.14 -36.62 -24.23
C GLU A 102 2.15 -35.60 -23.67
N GLU A 103 2.99 -34.99 -24.52
CA GLU A 103 3.87 -33.90 -24.09
C GLU A 103 3.13 -32.61 -23.85
N GLU A 104 2.02 -32.33 -24.55
CA GLU A 104 1.21 -31.12 -24.30
C GLU A 104 0.50 -31.11 -22.95
N LYS A 105 0.27 -32.27 -22.30
CA LYS A 105 -0.28 -32.32 -20.94
C LYS A 105 0.72 -31.90 -19.85
N ASN A 106 2.00 -31.90 -20.16
CA ASN A 106 3.07 -31.39 -19.29
C ASN A 106 3.56 -30.00 -19.66
N VAL A 107 2.98 -29.34 -20.66
CA VAL A 107 3.28 -27.94 -20.95
C VAL A 107 2.92 -27.12 -19.71
N ALA A 108 3.97 -26.66 -19.07
CA ALA A 108 3.99 -25.89 -17.85
C ALA A 108 2.79 -24.93 -17.78
N ARG A 109 2.00 -25.07 -16.73
CA ARG A 109 1.06 -24.02 -16.33
C ARG A 109 1.83 -22.73 -16.41
N GLY A 110 1.36 -21.73 -17.12
CA GLY A 110 2.09 -20.47 -17.32
C GLY A 110 2.36 -19.69 -16.03
N TYR A 111 2.21 -20.33 -14.86
CA TYR A 111 2.45 -19.77 -13.54
C TYR A 111 3.02 -20.81 -12.58
N ARG A 112 3.73 -20.34 -11.57
CA ARG A 112 4.25 -21.14 -10.45
C ARG A 112 3.45 -20.87 -9.18
N THR A 113 3.13 -21.91 -8.41
CA THR A 113 2.41 -21.76 -7.13
C THR A 113 3.42 -21.56 -6.00
N LEU A 114 3.25 -20.49 -5.22
CA LEU A 114 4.00 -20.21 -4.01
C LEU A 114 3.22 -20.72 -2.79
N LYS A 115 3.82 -21.64 -2.04
CA LYS A 115 3.23 -22.19 -0.81
C LYS A 115 3.59 -21.33 0.39
N ILE A 116 2.57 -20.89 1.12
CA ILE A 116 2.69 -20.04 2.29
C ILE A 116 1.94 -20.71 3.46
N PRO A 117 2.45 -20.60 4.69
CA PRO A 117 1.81 -21.20 5.87
C PRO A 117 0.67 -20.31 6.41
N VAL A 118 -0.34 -20.02 5.60
CA VAL A 118 -1.52 -19.26 6.03
C VAL A 118 -2.68 -20.20 6.37
N ALA A 119 -3.40 -19.87 7.46
CA ALA A 119 -4.55 -20.64 7.90
C ALA A 119 -5.84 -20.25 7.17
N ASP A 120 -5.98 -18.95 6.86
CA ASP A 120 -7.19 -18.36 6.26
C ASP A 120 -6.93 -17.90 4.83
N GLU A 121 -8.00 -17.51 4.12
CA GLU A 121 -7.89 -16.94 2.78
C GLU A 121 -7.09 -15.64 2.78
N ILE A 122 -6.26 -15.48 1.76
CA ILE A 122 -5.47 -14.27 1.55
C ILE A 122 -6.39 -13.18 1.02
N ARG A 123 -6.35 -12.04 1.67
CA ARG A 123 -7.18 -10.90 1.35
C ARG A 123 -6.43 -9.76 0.67
N GLN A 124 -5.16 -9.59 1.04
CA GLN A 124 -4.33 -8.52 0.48
C GLN A 124 -2.89 -8.99 0.26
N LEU A 125 -2.32 -8.59 -0.87
CA LEU A 125 -0.91 -8.70 -1.21
C LEU A 125 -0.34 -7.31 -1.43
N VAL A 126 0.79 -6.99 -0.78
CA VAL A 126 1.46 -5.69 -0.95
C VAL A 126 2.96 -5.93 -1.08
N ILE A 127 3.53 -5.57 -2.23
CA ILE A 127 4.98 -5.69 -2.48
C ILE A 127 5.68 -4.46 -1.90
N SER A 128 6.83 -4.68 -1.27
CA SER A 128 7.67 -3.61 -0.72
C SER A 128 8.28 -2.73 -1.82
N PRO A 129 8.58 -1.45 -1.53
CA PRO A 129 9.19 -0.53 -2.50
C PRO A 129 10.48 -1.07 -3.12
N ASN A 130 11.27 -1.82 -2.37
CA ASN A 130 12.52 -2.46 -2.86
C ASN A 130 12.27 -3.76 -3.65
N SER A 131 11.02 -4.18 -3.82
CA SER A 131 10.61 -5.38 -4.56
C SER A 131 11.14 -6.73 -4.02
N ASN A 132 11.71 -6.75 -2.81
CA ASN A 132 12.29 -7.95 -2.21
C ASN A 132 11.32 -8.67 -1.25
N PHE A 133 10.32 -7.96 -0.73
CA PHE A 133 9.38 -8.49 0.23
C PHE A 133 7.94 -8.33 -0.25
N MET A 134 7.08 -9.20 0.26
CA MET A 134 5.64 -9.10 0.06
C MET A 134 4.93 -9.32 1.39
N ALA A 135 4.10 -8.35 1.78
CA ALA A 135 3.18 -8.51 2.89
C ALA A 135 1.93 -9.25 2.40
N ILE A 136 1.53 -10.27 3.14
CA ILE A 136 0.42 -11.16 2.85
C ILE A 136 -0.54 -11.11 4.03
N LEU A 137 -1.74 -10.62 3.79
CA LEU A 137 -2.75 -10.42 4.82
C LEU A 137 -3.87 -11.44 4.68
N THR A 138 -4.25 -12.00 5.81
CA THR A 138 -5.54 -12.66 6.01
C THR A 138 -6.46 -11.75 6.82
N THR A 139 -7.54 -12.26 7.36
CA THR A 139 -8.42 -11.46 8.23
C THR A 139 -7.73 -11.00 9.52
N HIS A 140 -6.88 -11.84 10.11
CA HIS A 140 -6.29 -11.57 11.44
C HIS A 140 -4.76 -11.65 11.46
N THR A 141 -4.12 -12.23 10.43
CA THR A 141 -2.68 -12.45 10.43
C THR A 141 -1.98 -11.72 9.30
N VAL A 142 -0.76 -11.29 9.55
CA VAL A 142 0.15 -10.73 8.55
C VAL A 142 1.38 -11.61 8.44
N HIS A 143 1.73 -11.97 7.22
CA HIS A 143 2.97 -12.66 6.91
C HIS A 143 3.82 -11.80 5.99
N VAL A 144 5.12 -11.80 6.19
CA VAL A 144 6.07 -11.15 5.29
C VAL A 144 6.88 -12.24 4.61
N ALA A 145 6.76 -12.32 3.30
CA ALA A 145 7.48 -13.27 2.47
C ALA A 145 8.67 -12.61 1.77
N ILE A 146 9.78 -13.32 1.66
CA ILE A 146 10.89 -12.96 0.77
C ILE A 146 10.49 -13.42 -0.63
N LEU A 147 10.47 -12.48 -1.57
CA LEU A 147 10.11 -12.76 -2.96
C LEU A 147 11.23 -13.56 -3.64
N PRO A 148 10.89 -14.58 -4.44
CA PRO A 148 11.86 -15.35 -5.20
C PRO A 148 12.45 -14.52 -6.34
N GLU A 149 13.62 -14.91 -6.80
CA GLU A 149 14.24 -14.32 -7.99
C GLU A 149 13.48 -14.74 -9.26
N PRO A 150 13.40 -13.86 -10.29
CA PRO A 150 12.69 -14.14 -11.55
C PRO A 150 13.15 -15.41 -12.25
N SER A 151 14.44 -15.76 -12.12
CA SER A 151 15.06 -16.99 -12.67
C SER A 151 14.35 -18.28 -12.25
N HIS A 152 13.66 -18.28 -11.13
CA HIS A 152 12.90 -19.44 -10.67
C HIS A 152 11.62 -19.70 -11.49
N LEU A 153 11.12 -18.74 -12.28
CA LEU A 153 9.98 -18.96 -13.17
C LEU A 153 10.35 -19.80 -14.41
N THR A 154 11.59 -19.63 -14.88
CA THR A 154 12.12 -20.33 -16.06
C THR A 154 12.87 -21.61 -15.71
N ALA A 155 12.96 -21.95 -14.41
CA ALA A 155 13.62 -23.17 -13.97
C ALA A 155 12.86 -24.42 -14.47
N PRO A 156 13.58 -25.52 -14.81
CA PRO A 156 12.94 -26.74 -15.31
C PRO A 156 11.98 -27.37 -14.26
N ASP A 157 12.19 -27.11 -12.98
CA ASP A 157 11.26 -27.50 -11.92
C ASP A 157 10.16 -26.44 -11.74
N ASN A 158 9.03 -26.64 -12.41
CA ASN A 158 7.83 -25.80 -12.30
C ASN A 158 6.90 -26.20 -11.15
N GLY A 159 7.35 -27.05 -10.23
CA GLY A 159 6.58 -27.48 -9.08
C GLY A 159 6.26 -26.35 -8.10
N PRO A 160 5.32 -26.57 -7.16
CA PRO A 160 5.01 -25.62 -6.12
C PRO A 160 6.25 -25.30 -5.27
N MET A 161 6.54 -24.01 -5.10
CA MET A 161 7.71 -23.51 -4.39
C MET A 161 7.35 -23.06 -2.98
N LYS A 162 8.15 -23.45 -1.98
CA LYS A 162 8.08 -22.88 -0.64
C LYS A 162 8.96 -21.64 -0.58
N ILE A 163 8.40 -20.53 -0.15
CA ILE A 163 9.14 -19.29 0.08
C ILE A 163 9.32 -19.03 1.57
N LYS A 164 10.42 -18.35 1.91
CA LYS A 164 10.69 -17.99 3.31
C LYS A 164 9.70 -16.92 3.75
N THR A 165 8.97 -17.19 4.84
CA THR A 165 7.96 -16.32 5.39
C THR A 165 8.20 -16.09 6.87
N PHE A 166 7.86 -14.88 7.34
CA PHE A 166 7.87 -14.49 8.74
C PHE A 166 6.46 -14.10 9.16
N HIS A 167 6.03 -14.54 10.31
CA HIS A 167 4.77 -14.12 10.89
C HIS A 167 5.00 -12.80 11.64
N LEU A 168 4.26 -11.77 11.31
CA LEU A 168 4.37 -10.46 11.92
C LEU A 168 3.46 -10.36 13.15
N GLY A 169 4.01 -9.96 14.28
CA GLY A 169 3.27 -9.77 15.51
C GLY A 169 2.52 -11.04 15.98
N PRO A 170 3.22 -12.14 16.25
CA PRO A 170 2.58 -13.43 16.58
C PRO A 170 1.73 -13.40 17.84
N THR A 171 1.87 -12.36 18.66
CA THR A 171 1.03 -12.10 19.84
C THR A 171 0.01 -10.98 19.63
N THR A 172 0.17 -10.23 18.55
CA THR A 172 -0.63 -9.03 18.25
C THR A 172 -1.66 -9.30 17.17
N HIS A 173 -1.23 -9.96 16.08
CA HIS A 173 -2.06 -10.28 14.92
C HIS A 173 -2.50 -11.74 14.99
N VAL A 174 -3.51 -11.99 15.82
CA VAL A 174 -4.07 -13.33 16.10
C VAL A 174 -5.58 -13.32 16.01
N THR A 175 -6.18 -14.47 15.78
CA THR A 175 -7.63 -14.65 15.60
C THR A 175 -8.49 -14.21 16.79
N SER A 176 -7.91 -14.16 17.98
CA SER A 176 -8.59 -13.71 19.21
C SER A 176 -8.60 -12.19 19.37
N ARG A 177 -7.96 -11.44 18.47
CA ARG A 177 -7.89 -9.97 18.50
C ARG A 177 -8.61 -9.37 17.29
N SER A 178 -8.68 -8.03 17.29
CA SER A 178 -9.29 -7.28 16.19
C SER A 178 -8.68 -7.66 14.84
N GLY A 179 -9.52 -7.75 13.82
CA GLY A 179 -9.09 -8.01 12.45
C GLY A 179 -8.22 -6.88 11.92
N ILE A 180 -7.42 -7.19 10.91
CA ILE A 180 -6.54 -6.22 10.25
C ILE A 180 -7.32 -5.57 9.11
N SER A 181 -7.41 -4.24 9.09
CA SER A 181 -8.04 -3.51 7.97
C SER A 181 -7.12 -3.53 6.77
N THR A 182 -5.90 -3.06 6.93
CA THR A 182 -4.93 -3.00 5.83
C THR A 182 -3.49 -3.03 6.36
N ALA A 183 -2.54 -3.29 5.47
CA ALA A 183 -1.13 -3.07 5.70
C ALA A 183 -0.49 -2.36 4.51
N LEU A 184 0.46 -1.49 4.79
CA LEU A 184 1.10 -0.60 3.83
C LEU A 184 2.59 -0.55 4.10
N TRP A 185 3.40 -0.49 3.04
CA TRP A 185 4.81 -0.15 3.19
C TRP A 185 4.96 1.35 3.34
N HIS A 186 5.73 1.75 4.36
CA HIS A 186 5.98 3.18 4.61
C HIS A 186 6.88 3.76 3.51
N PRO A 187 6.49 4.89 2.85
CA PRO A 187 7.24 5.43 1.72
C PRO A 187 8.67 5.84 2.07
N LEU A 188 8.88 6.29 3.31
CA LEU A 188 10.18 6.77 3.81
C LEU A 188 10.92 5.72 4.66
N GLY A 189 10.47 4.47 4.65
CA GLY A 189 11.16 3.39 5.35
C GLY A 189 12.55 3.11 4.75
N VAL A 190 13.54 2.88 5.61
CA VAL A 190 14.90 2.53 5.17
C VAL A 190 14.87 1.24 4.38
N ASN A 191 15.46 1.25 3.18
CA ASN A 191 15.50 0.10 2.26
C ASN A 191 14.13 -0.54 2.00
N GLY A 192 13.02 0.22 2.14
CA GLY A 192 11.67 -0.29 1.91
C GLY A 192 11.25 -1.43 2.84
N THR A 193 11.82 -1.51 4.05
CA THR A 193 11.55 -2.58 5.01
C THR A 193 10.63 -2.17 6.16
N CYS A 194 10.06 -0.98 6.12
CA CYS A 194 9.11 -0.52 7.13
C CYS A 194 7.68 -0.82 6.71
N LEU A 195 6.99 -1.66 7.47
CA LEU A 195 5.58 -2.00 7.27
C LEU A 195 4.70 -1.31 8.32
N VAL A 196 3.56 -0.80 7.89
CA VAL A 196 2.53 -0.22 8.78
C VAL A 196 1.30 -1.11 8.72
N THR A 197 0.82 -1.55 9.86
CA THR A 197 -0.42 -2.35 9.96
C THR A 197 -1.48 -1.56 10.71
N ILE A 198 -2.69 -1.60 10.20
CA ILE A 198 -3.85 -0.94 10.77
C ILE A 198 -4.91 -1.99 11.08
N THR A 199 -5.42 -1.97 12.31
CA THR A 199 -6.49 -2.88 12.74
C THR A 199 -7.84 -2.16 12.75
N LYS A 200 -8.92 -2.94 12.65
CA LYS A 200 -10.30 -2.43 12.66
C LYS A 200 -10.62 -1.54 13.86
N ASP A 201 -10.07 -1.88 15.02
CA ASP A 201 -10.22 -1.14 16.27
C ASP A 201 -9.40 0.15 16.33
N ALA A 202 -8.96 0.63 15.15
CA ALA A 202 -8.26 1.90 14.98
C ALA A 202 -6.89 1.98 15.67
N VAL A 203 -6.12 0.89 15.66
CA VAL A 203 -4.74 0.91 16.15
C VAL A 203 -3.76 0.79 14.98
N VAL A 204 -2.88 1.78 14.85
CA VAL A 204 -1.79 1.84 13.86
C VAL A 204 -0.50 1.33 14.51
N ARG A 205 0.21 0.45 13.82
CA ARG A 205 1.50 -0.10 14.28
C ARG A 205 2.54 0.00 13.19
N VAL A 206 3.71 0.52 13.53
CA VAL A 206 4.87 0.64 12.63
C VAL A 206 5.88 -0.46 12.98
N TRP A 207 6.35 -1.17 11.95
CA TRP A 207 7.27 -2.29 12.07
C TRP A 207 8.49 -2.03 11.18
N GLU A 208 9.65 -1.94 11.78
CA GLU A 208 10.92 -1.80 11.05
C GLU A 208 11.58 -3.18 10.98
N LEU A 209 11.42 -3.83 9.81
CA LEU A 209 11.75 -5.23 9.64
C LEU A 209 13.23 -5.42 9.29
N SER A 210 13.86 -6.39 9.94
CA SER A 210 15.21 -6.81 9.65
C SER A 210 15.29 -8.33 9.55
N THR A 211 15.87 -8.84 8.47
CA THR A 211 16.07 -10.28 8.30
C THR A 211 17.17 -10.85 9.21
N THR A 212 18.00 -9.98 9.78
CA THR A 212 19.07 -10.33 10.73
C THR A 212 18.60 -10.27 12.19
N ASP A 213 17.54 -9.48 12.44
CA ASP A 213 16.92 -9.40 13.76
C ASP A 213 15.49 -9.94 13.74
N ARG A 214 15.31 -11.16 14.26
CA ARG A 214 13.99 -11.80 14.31
C ARG A 214 13.00 -11.06 15.22
N TRP A 215 13.47 -10.35 16.23
CA TRP A 215 12.61 -9.60 17.14
C TRP A 215 11.88 -8.44 16.49
N SER A 216 12.41 -7.96 15.34
CA SER A 216 11.77 -6.92 14.53
C SER A 216 10.38 -7.33 14.00
N PHE A 217 10.11 -8.64 13.91
CA PHE A 217 8.79 -9.18 13.51
C PHE A 217 7.84 -9.38 14.68
N ASP A 218 8.34 -9.36 15.92
CA ASP A 218 7.56 -9.64 17.11
C ASP A 218 7.01 -8.38 17.79
N LYS A 219 7.74 -7.25 17.68
CA LYS A 219 7.39 -5.99 18.34
C LYS A 219 7.40 -4.82 17.36
N PRO A 220 6.31 -4.01 17.33
CA PRO A 220 6.31 -2.76 16.58
C PRO A 220 7.20 -1.71 17.26
N THR A 221 7.81 -0.82 16.47
CA THR A 221 8.62 0.31 16.95
C THR A 221 7.77 1.49 17.37
N LEU A 222 6.52 1.57 16.88
CA LEU A 222 5.54 2.57 17.28
C LEU A 222 4.15 1.95 17.27
N VAL A 223 3.34 2.30 18.27
CA VAL A 223 1.92 1.93 18.38
C VAL A 223 1.13 3.20 18.65
N VAL A 224 0.15 3.48 17.81
CA VAL A 224 -0.74 4.63 17.92
C VAL A 224 -2.18 4.15 18.00
N ASP A 225 -2.87 4.50 19.07
CA ASP A 225 -4.29 4.24 19.26
C ASP A 225 -5.07 5.51 18.87
N LEU A 226 -5.74 5.44 17.73
CA LEU A 226 -6.43 6.60 17.15
C LEU A 226 -7.61 7.06 18.01
N LYS A 227 -8.28 6.13 18.69
CA LYS A 227 -9.40 6.44 19.60
C LYS A 227 -8.92 7.30 20.76
N LYS A 228 -7.77 6.96 21.34
CA LYS A 228 -7.17 7.76 22.39
C LYS A 228 -6.73 9.13 21.92
N LEU A 229 -6.20 9.22 20.69
CA LEU A 229 -5.83 10.51 20.11
C LEU A 229 -7.08 11.38 19.85
N ALA A 230 -8.16 10.79 19.35
CA ALA A 230 -9.42 11.51 19.12
C ALA A 230 -10.03 12.02 20.44
N ASP A 231 -9.92 11.25 21.51
CA ASP A 231 -10.37 11.64 22.85
C ASP A 231 -9.45 12.67 23.55
N GLY A 232 -8.36 13.08 22.89
CA GLY A 232 -7.38 14.00 23.47
C GLY A 232 -6.51 13.37 24.55
N VAL A 233 -6.54 12.05 24.71
CA VAL A 233 -5.67 11.29 25.61
C VAL A 233 -4.41 10.90 24.84
N SER A 234 -3.47 11.82 24.72
CA SER A 234 -2.15 11.52 24.15
C SER A 234 -1.21 11.01 25.24
N ALA A 235 -0.46 9.95 24.95
CA ALA A 235 0.64 9.53 25.79
C ALA A 235 1.79 10.55 25.79
N ASP A 236 1.91 11.33 24.71
CA ASP A 236 2.80 12.49 24.56
C ASP A 236 1.92 13.75 24.49
N GLN A 237 1.85 14.49 25.58
CA GLN A 237 1.03 15.71 25.70
C GLN A 237 1.39 16.79 24.69
N ASP A 238 2.60 16.72 24.11
CA ASP A 238 3.10 17.72 23.17
C ASP A 238 2.37 17.72 21.82
N PHE A 239 1.78 16.59 21.42
CA PHE A 239 0.94 16.48 20.21
C PHE A 239 -0.55 16.34 20.53
N GLY A 240 -0.93 16.44 21.78
CA GLY A 240 -2.33 16.40 22.18
C GLY A 240 -3.15 17.40 21.38
N ALA A 241 -4.35 17.00 20.96
CA ALA A 241 -5.32 17.93 20.39
C ALA A 241 -5.43 19.12 21.34
N SER A 242 -4.82 20.22 20.95
CA SER A 242 -4.65 21.34 21.85
C SER A 242 -5.98 21.89 22.29
N VAL A 243 -6.08 21.85 23.58
CA VAL A 243 -6.37 23.05 24.31
C VAL A 243 -7.52 23.88 23.81
N ALA A 244 -8.61 23.63 24.30
CA ALA A 244 -9.61 24.61 24.68
C ALA A 244 -10.97 23.96 24.91
N GLY A 245 -10.99 22.73 25.18
CA GLY A 245 -12.19 22.09 25.66
C GLY A 245 -11.80 21.11 26.75
N GLN A 246 -12.42 21.17 27.88
CA GLN A 246 -12.36 20.09 28.86
C GLN A 246 -12.58 18.77 28.11
N PRO A 247 -11.83 17.67 28.42
CA PRO A 247 -12.10 16.39 27.81
C PRO A 247 -13.58 16.08 28.00
N SER A 248 -14.30 16.07 26.89
CA SER A 248 -15.69 15.64 26.90
C SER A 248 -15.65 14.19 27.34
N LYS A 249 -16.24 13.87 28.47
CA LYS A 249 -16.28 12.52 29.05
C LYS A 249 -16.98 11.49 28.15
N PHE A 250 -17.51 11.93 27.03
CA PHE A 250 -18.13 11.16 25.97
C PHE A 250 -17.81 11.83 24.65
N SER A 251 -16.80 11.31 23.95
CA SER A 251 -16.65 11.60 22.53
C SER A 251 -17.43 10.54 21.75
N PRO A 252 -18.52 10.89 21.07
CA PRO A 252 -19.25 9.96 20.19
C PRO A 252 -18.31 9.38 19.11
N VAL A 253 -17.36 10.19 18.66
CA VAL A 253 -16.37 9.88 17.62
C VAL A 253 -15.53 8.65 17.92
N ALA A 254 -15.16 8.41 19.19
CA ALA A 254 -14.33 7.24 19.54
C ALA A 254 -15.06 5.91 19.41
N PHE A 255 -16.40 5.90 19.44
CA PHE A 255 -17.20 4.66 19.33
C PHE A 255 -17.31 4.18 17.89
N GLU A 256 -17.33 5.10 16.93
CA GLU A 256 -17.60 4.85 15.52
C GLU A 256 -16.32 4.68 14.68
N MET A 257 -15.14 4.80 15.29
CA MET A 257 -13.86 4.65 14.59
C MET A 257 -13.54 3.19 14.26
N GLU A 258 -14.21 2.64 13.25
CA GLU A 258 -13.79 1.40 12.59
C GLU A 258 -13.05 1.74 11.29
N VAL A 259 -11.75 1.43 11.20
CA VAL A 259 -10.96 1.72 10.02
C VAL A 259 -11.29 0.74 8.90
N ALA A 260 -11.74 1.25 7.76
CA ALA A 260 -11.95 0.49 6.53
C ALA A 260 -10.66 0.29 5.76
N SER A 261 -9.93 1.36 5.48
CA SER A 261 -8.70 1.36 4.70
C SER A 261 -7.81 2.54 5.08
N ALA A 262 -6.57 2.51 4.60
CA ALA A 262 -5.62 3.61 4.74
C ALA A 262 -4.67 3.67 3.54
N CYS A 263 -4.05 4.82 3.33
CA CYS A 263 -3.01 4.99 2.31
C CYS A 263 -1.99 6.06 2.69
N PHE A 264 -0.82 5.98 2.07
CA PHE A 264 0.17 7.05 2.03
C PHE A 264 0.22 7.65 0.62
N ALA A 265 0.66 8.90 0.51
CA ALA A 265 1.14 9.42 -0.75
C ALA A 265 2.50 8.78 -1.13
N GLY A 266 2.87 8.88 -2.40
CA GLY A 266 4.14 8.35 -2.88
C GLY A 266 5.35 9.06 -2.25
N ARG A 267 6.52 8.40 -2.27
CA ARG A 267 7.79 8.91 -1.73
C ARG A 267 8.17 10.31 -2.29
N GLY A 268 7.84 10.56 -3.56
CA GLY A 268 8.18 11.81 -4.27
C GLY A 268 7.12 12.90 -4.20
N SER A 269 6.02 12.72 -3.45
CA SER A 269 4.91 13.70 -3.42
C SER A 269 5.23 15.02 -2.70
N GLY A 270 6.39 15.13 -2.06
CA GLY A 270 6.83 16.36 -1.41
C GLY A 270 6.06 16.75 -0.15
N GLY A 271 6.56 17.75 0.56
CA GLY A 271 5.96 18.29 1.77
C GLY A 271 5.69 17.23 2.84
N TRP A 272 4.56 17.37 3.54
CA TRP A 272 4.13 16.44 4.58
C TRP A 272 3.49 15.15 4.04
N SER A 273 3.17 15.09 2.73
CA SER A 273 2.38 14.01 2.13
C SER A 273 2.96 12.60 2.30
N PRO A 274 4.28 12.35 2.11
CA PRO A 274 4.82 11.00 2.27
C PRO A 274 4.88 10.52 3.72
N MET A 275 4.71 11.40 4.71
CA MET A 275 4.64 11.05 6.12
C MET A 275 3.25 11.20 6.71
N THR A 276 2.25 11.44 5.87
CA THR A 276 0.84 11.51 6.26
C THR A 276 0.14 10.20 5.93
N LEU A 277 -0.35 9.52 6.96
CA LEU A 277 -1.22 8.37 6.80
C LEU A 277 -2.68 8.86 6.75
N TRP A 278 -3.31 8.67 5.61
CA TRP A 278 -4.74 8.91 5.44
C TRP A 278 -5.52 7.67 5.83
N LEU A 279 -6.59 7.86 6.59
CA LEU A 279 -7.41 6.80 7.18
C LEU A 279 -8.87 7.04 6.81
N ALA A 280 -9.50 6.09 6.15
CA ALA A 280 -10.94 6.08 5.90
C ALA A 280 -11.63 5.21 6.94
N MET A 281 -12.61 5.78 7.63
CA MET A 281 -13.50 5.06 8.53
C MET A 281 -14.65 4.46 7.74
N ARG A 282 -15.23 3.39 8.26
CA ARG A 282 -16.34 2.71 7.56
C ARG A 282 -17.56 3.60 7.36
N GLU A 283 -17.84 4.48 8.29
CA GLU A 283 -19.02 5.35 8.31
C GLU A 283 -18.86 6.64 7.50
N GLY A 284 -17.72 6.80 6.81
CA GLY A 284 -17.54 7.90 5.87
C GLY A 284 -16.50 8.94 6.29
N ASP A 285 -16.10 8.97 7.53
CA ASP A 285 -15.10 9.92 8.03
C ASP A 285 -13.71 9.62 7.48
N VAL A 286 -12.94 10.67 7.21
CA VAL A 286 -11.53 10.56 6.84
C VAL A 286 -10.67 11.33 7.84
N TYR A 287 -9.57 10.70 8.25
CA TYR A 287 -8.59 11.31 9.16
C TYR A 287 -7.20 11.32 8.53
N ALA A 288 -6.38 12.27 8.94
CA ALA A 288 -4.97 12.35 8.61
C ALA A 288 -4.11 12.22 9.87
N LEU A 289 -3.18 11.27 9.86
CA LEU A 289 -2.21 11.05 10.95
C LEU A 289 -0.83 11.49 10.48
N CYS A 290 -0.33 12.63 10.98
CA CYS A 290 0.89 13.27 10.50
C CYS A 290 1.67 13.95 11.66
N PRO A 291 3.04 13.91 11.65
CA PRO A 291 3.89 13.05 10.83
C PRO A 291 3.99 11.64 11.40
N LEU A 292 3.62 10.63 10.63
CA LEU A 292 3.86 9.24 11.01
C LEU A 292 5.22 8.82 10.42
N LEU A 293 6.20 8.54 11.26
CA LEU A 293 7.55 8.17 10.85
C LEU A 293 8.01 6.90 11.57
N PRO A 294 8.81 6.03 10.90
CA PRO A 294 9.56 4.99 11.59
C PRO A 294 10.65 5.59 12.49
N GLU A 295 11.25 4.79 13.35
CA GLU A 295 12.36 5.23 14.20
C GLU A 295 13.56 5.69 13.38
N LYS A 296 13.80 4.98 12.27
CA LYS A 296 14.78 5.34 11.24
C LYS A 296 14.09 5.51 9.91
N TRP A 297 14.30 6.65 9.26
CA TRP A 297 13.67 6.98 8.00
C TRP A 297 14.64 7.58 7.00
N ALA A 298 14.36 7.37 5.71
CA ALA A 298 15.22 7.81 4.61
C ALA A 298 14.41 8.72 3.67
N PRO A 299 14.44 10.05 3.87
CA PRO A 299 13.79 11.00 2.98
C PRO A 299 14.47 11.05 1.61
N PRO A 300 13.75 11.40 0.53
CA PRO A 300 14.38 11.84 -0.69
C PRO A 300 15.15 13.17 -0.43
N PRO A 301 16.23 13.45 -1.17
CA PRO A 301 17.10 14.60 -0.91
C PRO A 301 16.40 15.96 -0.92
N THR A 302 15.31 16.07 -1.67
CA THR A 302 14.53 17.33 -1.79
C THR A 302 13.52 17.54 -0.67
N LEU A 303 13.20 16.50 0.13
CA LEU A 303 12.09 16.57 1.09
C LEU A 303 12.40 17.52 2.26
N ILE A 304 13.54 17.33 2.93
CA ILE A 304 13.92 18.13 4.09
C ILE A 304 14.10 19.62 3.70
N PRO A 305 14.84 19.99 2.64
CA PRO A 305 14.94 21.37 2.21
C PRO A 305 13.58 22.02 1.87
N SER A 306 12.70 21.31 1.17
CA SER A 306 11.39 21.85 0.81
C SER A 306 10.50 22.08 2.02
N LEU A 307 10.53 21.18 3.00
CA LEU A 307 9.82 21.34 4.27
C LEU A 307 10.35 22.50 5.08
N SER A 308 11.69 22.66 5.18
CA SER A 308 12.31 23.75 5.90
C SER A 308 11.87 25.11 5.34
N ILE A 309 11.92 25.27 4.02
CA ILE A 309 11.45 26.51 3.35
C ILE A 309 9.97 26.76 3.67
N SER A 310 9.12 25.74 3.56
CA SER A 310 7.68 25.87 3.82
C SER A 310 7.38 26.28 5.26
N ILE A 311 8.05 25.65 6.23
CA ILE A 311 7.87 25.93 7.66
C ILE A 311 8.32 27.36 8.01
N VAL A 312 9.51 27.76 7.55
CA VAL A 312 10.03 29.11 7.80
C VAL A 312 9.16 30.17 7.16
N SER A 313 8.72 29.95 5.92
CA SER A 313 7.80 30.88 5.24
C SER A 313 6.46 31.03 5.97
N ASN A 314 5.91 29.90 6.47
CA ASN A 314 4.65 29.91 7.24
C ASN A 314 4.81 30.69 8.56
N ILE A 315 5.91 30.50 9.27
CA ILE A 315 6.19 31.24 10.52
C ILE A 315 6.28 32.74 10.24
N ALA A 316 7.03 33.15 9.22
CA ALA A 316 7.16 34.54 8.85
C ALA A 316 5.79 35.19 8.50
N ALA A 317 4.92 34.44 7.81
CA ALA A 317 3.56 34.91 7.52
C ALA A 317 2.71 35.06 8.79
N ILE A 318 2.81 34.11 9.73
CA ILE A 318 2.07 34.11 11.00
C ILE A 318 2.50 35.26 11.93
N GLU A 319 3.78 35.62 11.92
CA GLU A 319 4.31 36.73 12.74
C GLU A 319 3.76 38.09 12.31
N VAL A 320 3.52 38.25 11.00
CA VAL A 320 3.03 39.52 10.44
C VAL A 320 1.51 39.65 10.56
N ASP A 321 0.78 38.54 10.64
CA ASP A 321 -0.68 38.55 10.67
C ASP A 321 -1.23 38.59 12.13
N PRO A 322 -1.82 39.72 12.57
CA PRO A 322 -2.39 39.82 13.91
C PRO A 322 -3.67 38.99 14.11
N THR A 323 -4.30 38.50 13.05
CA THR A 323 -5.56 37.74 13.12
C THR A 323 -5.36 36.26 13.42
N VAL A 324 -4.11 35.76 13.34
CA VAL A 324 -3.77 34.37 13.56
C VAL A 324 -4.05 33.93 15.00
N THR A 325 -4.71 32.79 15.13
CA THR A 325 -5.05 32.22 16.44
C THR A 325 -3.82 31.75 17.20
N GLN A 326 -3.93 31.74 18.54
CA GLN A 326 -2.85 31.21 19.39
C GLN A 326 -2.53 29.73 19.08
N GLY A 327 -3.55 28.93 18.70
CA GLY A 327 -3.35 27.55 18.32
C GLY A 327 -2.52 27.40 17.05
N SER A 328 -2.73 28.26 16.04
CA SER A 328 -1.95 28.26 14.81
C SER A 328 -0.48 28.64 15.06
N LYS A 329 -0.24 29.62 15.95
CA LYS A 329 1.10 30.00 16.38
C LYS A 329 1.84 28.86 17.07
N LEU A 330 1.15 28.17 17.98
CA LEU A 330 1.71 27.02 18.67
C LEU A 330 2.04 25.88 17.69
N LEU A 331 1.15 25.61 16.73
CA LEU A 331 1.40 24.59 15.71
C LEU A 331 2.62 24.93 14.84
N ALA A 332 2.75 26.19 14.42
CA ALA A 332 3.90 26.63 13.63
C ALA A 332 5.20 26.49 14.42
N GLN A 333 5.18 26.84 15.71
CA GLN A 333 6.33 26.65 16.60
C GLN A 333 6.69 25.15 16.74
N GLN A 334 5.71 24.28 16.92
CA GLN A 334 5.95 22.83 16.98
C GLN A 334 6.56 22.28 15.69
N GLN A 335 6.14 22.78 14.52
CA GLN A 335 6.75 22.43 13.23
C GLN A 335 8.20 22.90 13.14
N LEU A 336 8.51 24.09 13.63
CA LEU A 336 9.89 24.60 13.70
C LEU A 336 10.75 23.77 14.65
N ASP A 337 10.26 23.43 15.82
CA ASP A 337 10.96 22.61 16.81
C ASP A 337 11.27 21.22 16.23
N TRP A 338 10.30 20.66 15.49
CA TRP A 338 10.45 19.39 14.78
C TRP A 338 11.53 19.48 13.69
N MET A 339 11.53 20.57 12.90
CA MET A 339 12.53 20.78 11.85
C MET A 339 13.91 20.99 12.43
N THR A 340 14.00 21.77 13.50
CA THR A 340 15.25 22.02 14.24
C THR A 340 15.84 20.72 14.79
N ASP A 341 14.99 19.79 15.27
CA ASP A 341 15.47 18.48 15.74
C ASP A 341 16.04 17.63 14.59
N ILE A 342 15.53 17.77 13.37
CA ILE A 342 16.11 17.15 12.17
C ILE A 342 17.44 17.80 11.77
N ASP A 343 17.48 19.12 11.72
CA ASP A 343 18.66 19.89 11.29
C ASP A 343 19.85 19.66 12.24
N ASN A 344 19.60 19.35 13.50
CA ASN A 344 20.64 19.02 14.50
C ASN A 344 21.11 17.57 14.45
N GLN A 345 20.59 16.73 13.56
CA GLN A 345 21.03 15.36 13.40
C GLN A 345 22.20 15.25 12.40
N ASP A 346 23.14 14.37 12.72
CA ASP A 346 24.11 13.88 11.74
C ASP A 346 23.54 12.61 11.09
N PRO A 347 23.05 12.65 9.84
CA PRO A 347 22.45 11.49 9.21
C PRO A 347 23.48 10.39 9.00
N THR A 348 23.09 9.15 9.27
CA THR A 348 23.91 7.98 8.97
C THR A 348 23.75 7.60 7.50
N GLN A 349 24.87 7.36 6.81
CA GLN A 349 24.81 6.86 5.44
C GLN A 349 24.66 5.33 5.44
N VAL A 350 23.66 4.85 4.73
CA VAL A 350 23.40 3.42 4.53
C VAL A 350 23.53 3.13 3.05
N GLN A 351 24.20 2.03 2.72
CA GLN A 351 24.33 1.60 1.34
C GLN A 351 22.97 1.27 0.77
N GLY A 352 22.59 1.90 -0.33
CA GLY A 352 21.40 1.56 -1.11
C GLY A 352 21.50 0.19 -1.78
N SER A 353 20.52 -0.12 -2.62
CA SER A 353 20.56 -1.32 -3.47
C SER A 353 21.77 -1.29 -4.41
N LEU A 354 22.15 -2.44 -4.94
CA LEU A 354 23.36 -2.58 -5.77
C LEU A 354 23.34 -1.56 -6.91
N GLY A 355 24.31 -0.61 -6.90
CA GLY A 355 24.42 0.44 -7.92
C GLY A 355 23.76 1.78 -7.59
N GLU A 356 23.01 1.86 -6.48
CA GLU A 356 22.45 3.13 -6.01
C GLU A 356 23.44 3.87 -5.08
N PRO A 357 23.40 5.21 -5.08
CA PRO A 357 24.20 5.99 -4.14
C PRO A 357 23.79 5.71 -2.70
N PRO A 358 24.68 5.94 -1.71
CA PRO A 358 24.33 5.84 -0.31
C PRO A 358 23.16 6.77 0.02
N ILE A 359 22.22 6.25 0.83
CA ILE A 359 21.07 7.01 1.30
C ILE A 359 21.31 7.54 2.69
N GLU A 360 20.88 8.77 2.92
CA GLU A 360 20.89 9.38 4.24
C GLU A 360 19.74 8.90 5.07
N VAL A 361 20.04 8.49 6.29
CA VAL A 361 19.06 7.95 7.24
C VAL A 361 19.06 8.82 8.50
N TYR A 362 17.89 9.34 8.80
CA TYR A 362 17.61 10.18 9.95
C TYR A 362 16.88 9.39 11.04
N ALA A 363 17.06 9.78 12.29
CA ALA A 363 16.22 9.31 13.37
C ALA A 363 14.88 10.08 13.37
N ARG A 364 13.82 9.43 13.85
CA ARG A 364 12.54 10.11 14.07
C ARG A 364 12.75 11.24 15.08
N PRO A 365 12.33 12.49 14.79
CA PRO A 365 12.40 13.59 15.74
C PRO A 365 11.72 13.27 17.05
N SER A 366 12.35 13.71 18.14
CA SER A 366 11.84 13.52 19.49
C SER A 366 11.06 14.73 20.02
N ARG A 367 11.18 15.86 19.33
CA ARG A 367 10.48 17.11 19.64
C ARG A 367 9.54 17.47 18.49
N PRO A 368 8.33 17.94 18.77
CA PRO A 368 7.69 18.07 20.11
C PRO A 368 7.29 16.73 20.73
N GLY A 369 7.27 15.61 20.01
CA GLY A 369 6.97 14.29 20.53
C GLY A 369 7.06 13.21 19.45
N LYS A 370 6.97 11.93 19.85
CA LYS A 370 7.07 10.78 18.94
C LYS A 370 5.75 10.37 18.31
N VAL A 371 4.64 10.77 18.94
CA VAL A 371 3.29 10.40 18.50
C VAL A 371 2.80 11.40 17.48
N PRO A 372 2.38 10.97 16.29
CA PRO A 372 1.84 11.87 15.28
C PRO A 372 0.52 12.49 15.71
N ARG A 373 0.18 13.63 15.12
CA ARG A 373 -1.08 14.32 15.35
C ARG A 373 -2.17 13.73 14.47
N LEU A 374 -3.34 13.49 15.06
CA LEU A 374 -4.56 13.14 14.34
C LEU A 374 -5.31 14.41 13.96
N GLN A 375 -5.67 14.54 12.69
CA GLN A 375 -6.47 15.64 12.14
C GLN A 375 -7.72 15.07 11.49
N GLY A 376 -8.83 15.75 11.62
CA GLY A 376 -10.14 15.34 11.13
C GLY A 376 -11.18 15.31 12.26
N PRO A 377 -12.38 14.78 12.02
CA PRO A 377 -12.78 14.21 10.72
C PRO A 377 -12.81 15.26 9.61
N PHE A 378 -12.47 14.83 8.38
CA PHE A 378 -12.72 15.59 7.18
C PHE A 378 -14.03 15.08 6.58
N ASP A 379 -15.04 15.94 6.55
CA ASP A 379 -16.33 15.62 5.95
C ASP A 379 -16.20 15.66 4.43
N PHE A 380 -16.55 14.57 3.79
CA PHE A 380 -16.77 14.55 2.36
C PHE A 380 -18.28 14.49 2.13
N GLU A 381 -18.83 15.51 1.45
CA GLU A 381 -20.22 15.46 1.00
C GLU A 381 -20.36 14.25 0.06
N MET A 382 -21.04 13.23 0.55
CA MET A 382 -21.47 12.12 -0.29
C MET A 382 -22.46 12.64 -1.34
N ALA A 383 -22.48 12.05 -2.51
CA ALA A 383 -23.49 12.40 -3.52
C ALA A 383 -24.89 12.26 -2.90
N PRO A 384 -25.84 13.18 -3.23
CA PRO A 384 -27.17 13.13 -2.64
C PRO A 384 -27.77 11.75 -2.88
N GLU A 385 -28.25 11.15 -1.80
CA GLU A 385 -28.88 9.83 -1.76
C GLU A 385 -29.97 9.74 -2.86
N VAL A 386 -29.86 8.72 -3.69
CA VAL A 386 -30.97 8.27 -4.50
C VAL A 386 -31.81 7.42 -3.56
N GLU A 387 -33.00 7.89 -3.22
CA GLU A 387 -33.89 7.44 -2.15
C GLU A 387 -34.36 5.96 -2.19
N ASP A 388 -33.70 5.04 -2.88
CA ASP A 388 -34.30 3.72 -3.18
C ASP A 388 -33.52 2.47 -2.70
N ASP A 389 -32.37 2.58 -2.03
CA ASP A 389 -31.67 1.37 -1.56
C ASP A 389 -31.28 1.49 -0.07
N GLU A 390 -31.91 0.65 0.76
CA GLU A 390 -31.59 0.44 2.19
C GLU A 390 -30.20 -0.18 2.47
N ASP A 391 -29.28 -0.18 1.51
CA ASP A 391 -27.91 -0.62 1.70
C ASP A 391 -27.06 0.58 2.13
N ASP A 392 -26.76 0.69 3.42
CA ASP A 392 -25.80 1.64 3.98
C ASP A 392 -24.50 1.62 3.16
N GLU A 393 -24.21 2.70 2.41
CA GLU A 393 -22.97 2.86 1.67
C GLU A 393 -21.81 3.04 2.65
N LEU A 394 -20.99 2.01 2.78
CA LEU A 394 -19.84 2.01 3.67
C LEU A 394 -18.55 2.17 2.87
N PHE A 395 -17.65 3.03 3.33
CA PHE A 395 -16.30 3.12 2.75
C PHE A 395 -15.58 1.77 2.83
N CYS A 396 -14.94 1.40 1.73
CA CYS A 396 -14.16 0.15 1.66
C CYS A 396 -12.70 0.37 1.32
N ASP A 397 -12.33 1.47 0.65
CA ASP A 397 -10.94 1.75 0.27
C ASP A 397 -10.66 3.25 0.07
N ILE A 398 -9.39 3.66 0.21
CA ILE A 398 -8.91 5.03 0.01
C ILE A 398 -7.56 5.01 -0.72
N TYR A 399 -7.38 5.95 -1.65
CA TYR A 399 -6.13 6.15 -2.39
C TYR A 399 -5.79 7.63 -2.50
N VAL A 400 -4.49 7.95 -2.42
CA VAL A 400 -3.98 9.26 -2.81
C VAL A 400 -3.53 9.20 -4.26
N ILE A 401 -4.16 10.03 -5.09
CA ILE A 401 -3.78 10.20 -6.50
C ILE A 401 -3.03 11.54 -6.59
N GLY A 402 -1.72 11.48 -6.79
CA GLY A 402 -0.89 12.65 -7.04
C GLY A 402 -0.51 12.76 -8.52
N PRO A 403 -0.10 13.95 -8.99
CA PRO A 403 0.50 14.07 -10.30
C PRO A 403 1.73 13.16 -10.38
N LYS A 404 1.78 12.31 -11.38
CA LYS A 404 3.04 11.65 -11.74
C LYS A 404 3.88 12.74 -12.39
N LEU A 405 4.83 13.30 -11.68
CA LEU A 405 5.91 14.07 -12.29
C LEU A 405 6.74 13.06 -13.10
N ASN A 406 6.45 12.98 -14.39
CA ASN A 406 7.32 12.28 -15.32
C ASN A 406 8.59 13.12 -15.41
N ALA A 407 9.74 12.49 -15.17
CA ALA A 407 11.05 13.18 -15.31
C ALA A 407 11.27 13.73 -16.72
N GLU A 408 10.51 13.29 -17.71
CA GLU A 408 10.52 13.78 -19.10
C GLU A 408 9.83 15.15 -19.23
N GLU A 409 8.77 15.45 -18.46
CA GLU A 409 8.09 16.76 -18.51
C GLU A 409 8.90 17.88 -17.82
N LEU A 410 9.90 17.56 -17.00
CA LEU A 410 10.79 18.53 -16.38
C LEU A 410 11.96 18.94 -17.29
N MET A 411 12.23 18.16 -18.34
CA MET A 411 13.29 18.48 -19.31
C MET A 411 12.76 19.29 -20.51
N ASP A 412 11.47 19.14 -20.86
CA ASP A 412 10.84 19.90 -21.96
C ASP A 412 10.48 21.35 -21.56
N GLY A 413 10.42 21.67 -20.26
CA GLY A 413 10.12 23.03 -19.78
C GLY A 413 11.32 23.99 -19.78
N GLU A 414 12.53 23.51 -19.97
CA GLU A 414 13.72 24.37 -20.00
C GLU A 414 14.15 24.78 -21.44
N GLU A 415 13.63 24.14 -22.47
CA GLU A 415 13.97 24.47 -23.87
C GLU A 415 13.03 25.48 -24.54
N GLU A 416 11.84 25.76 -23.99
CA GLU A 416 10.91 26.75 -24.60
C GLU A 416 11.17 28.20 -24.20
N ASP A 417 11.91 28.47 -23.11
CA ASP A 417 12.20 29.86 -22.69
C ASP A 417 13.44 30.50 -23.32
N GLU A 418 14.23 29.78 -24.14
CA GLU A 418 15.41 30.35 -24.83
C GLU A 418 15.14 30.82 -26.27
N LEU A 419 13.95 30.67 -26.83
CA LEU A 419 13.67 31.01 -28.24
C LEU A 419 12.84 32.27 -28.49
N GLU A 420 12.42 33.03 -27.47
CA GLU A 420 11.60 34.25 -27.64
C GLU A 420 12.35 35.59 -27.45
N LEU A 421 13.68 35.62 -27.42
CA LEU A 421 14.41 36.87 -27.19
C LEU A 421 15.13 37.47 -28.43
N ASP A 422 14.93 36.95 -29.66
CA ASP A 422 15.69 37.44 -30.84
C ASP A 422 14.86 38.00 -31.98
N GLU A 423 13.61 38.44 -31.80
CA GLU A 423 12.85 39.14 -32.87
C GLU A 423 12.19 40.45 -32.43
N VAL A 424 12.99 41.40 -31.84
CA VAL A 424 12.61 42.83 -31.88
C VAL A 424 13.86 43.66 -32.10
N ASP A 425 14.32 43.75 -33.34
CA ASP A 425 15.04 44.90 -33.87
C ASP A 425 15.29 44.71 -35.39
N LYS A 426 14.35 45.19 -36.18
CA LYS A 426 14.60 45.84 -37.47
C LYS A 426 13.34 46.57 -37.97
#